data_a46e0dd71dcbfff153eb051cec54755e
#
_entry.id   a46e0dd71dcbfff153eb051cec54755e
#
_cell.length_a   1.000
_cell.length_b   1.000
_cell.length_c   1.000
_cell.angle_alpha   90.00
_cell.angle_beta   90.00
_cell.angle_gamma   90.00
#
_symmetry.space_group_name_H-M   'P 1'
#
loop_
_entity.id
_entity.type
_entity.pdbx_description
1 polymer ?
#
loop_
_entity_poly.entity_id
_entity_poly.type
_entity_poly.pdbx_seq_one_letter_code
_entity_poly.pdbx_strand_id
1 'polypeptide(L)' 'MKIYEVTFNWNGENEVHSFWENAQSSVEKFIENMTRRGDLVFVSKRLVKEI' A
#
# COMPACT_ATOMS: atom_id res chain seq x y z
N MET A 1 9.14 12.92 3.63
CA MET A 1 7.86 12.18 3.52
C MET A 1 7.64 11.71 2.09
N LYS A 2 7.19 10.49 1.92
CA LYS A 2 6.93 9.91 0.61
C LYS A 2 5.46 9.51 0.51
N ILE A 3 4.87 9.76 -0.64
CA ILE A 3 3.48 9.39 -0.89
C ILE A 3 3.48 8.28 -1.93
N TYR A 4 2.87 7.15 -1.56
CA TYR A 4 2.77 5.98 -2.43
C TYR A 4 1.32 5.72 -2.81
N GLU A 5 1.13 5.17 -4.00
CA GLU A 5 -0.11 4.51 -4.36
C GLU A 5 0.14 3.01 -4.35
N VAL A 6 -0.61 2.30 -3.52
CA VAL A 6 -0.47 0.86 -3.38
C VAL A 6 -1.74 0.21 -3.92
N THR A 7 -1.56 -0.71 -4.85
CA THR A 7 -2.69 -1.42 -5.47
C THR A 7 -2.81 -2.80 -4.85
N PHE A 8 -4.01 -3.12 -4.39
CA PHE A 8 -4.35 -4.44 -3.89
C PHE A 8 -5.47 -5.02 -4.74
N ASN A 9 -5.52 -6.33 -4.81
CA ASN A 9 -6.64 -7.04 -5.44
C ASN A 9 -7.48 -7.67 -4.34
N TRP A 10 -8.78 -7.42 -4.39
CA TRP A 10 -9.73 -8.00 -3.49
C TRP A 10 -10.88 -8.58 -4.31
N ASN A 11 -11.08 -9.88 -4.18
CA ASN A 11 -12.19 -10.57 -4.83
C ASN A 11 -12.26 -10.31 -6.35
N GLY A 12 -11.09 -10.24 -6.99
CA GLY A 12 -11.01 -10.03 -8.43
C GLY A 12 -10.99 -8.57 -8.86
N GLU A 13 -11.07 -7.64 -7.93
CA GLU A 13 -11.08 -6.21 -8.22
C GLU A 13 -9.85 -5.53 -7.64
N ASN A 14 -9.26 -4.62 -8.41
CA ASN A 14 -8.13 -3.84 -7.95
C ASN A 14 -8.61 -2.60 -7.21
N GLU A 15 -7.96 -2.33 -6.05
CA GLU A 15 -8.21 -1.13 -5.26
C GLU A 15 -6.91 -0.40 -5.06
N VAL A 16 -6.92 0.93 -5.21
CA VAL A 16 -5.73 1.76 -5.04
C VAL A 16 -5.87 2.54 -3.73
N HIS A 17 -4.84 2.43 -2.90
CA HIS A 17 -4.80 3.12 -1.61
C HIS A 17 -3.60 4.07 -1.58
N SER A 18 -3.81 5.29 -1.10
CA SER A 18 -2.72 6.22 -0.87
C SER A 18 -2.13 6.00 0.51
N PHE A 19 -0.80 6.00 0.59
CA PHE A 19 -0.11 5.85 1.86
C PHE A 19 1.00 6.88 1.99
N TRP A 20 1.04 7.56 3.12
CA TRP A 20 2.02 8.60 3.41
C TRP A 20 3.08 8.02 4.34
N GLU A 21 4.25 7.73 3.80
CA GLU A 21 5.35 7.16 4.54
C GLU A 21 6.15 8.25 5.27
N ASN A 22 6.45 8.00 6.55
CA ASN A 22 7.28 8.90 7.35
C ASN A 22 8.21 8.08 8.24
N ALA A 23 8.88 8.72 9.19
CA ALA A 23 9.88 8.08 10.04
C ALA A 23 9.30 6.95 10.91
N GLN A 24 8.00 7.01 11.22
CA GLN A 24 7.33 6.03 12.08
C GLN A 24 6.46 5.03 11.31
N SER A 25 6.22 5.29 10.01
CA SER A 25 5.27 4.48 9.24
C SER A 25 5.88 4.13 7.89
N SER A 26 6.14 2.84 7.66
CA SER A 26 6.70 2.40 6.38
C SER A 26 5.63 1.80 5.49
N VAL A 27 5.78 1.98 4.18
CA VAL A 27 4.87 1.41 3.21
C VAL A 27 4.90 -0.12 3.26
N GLU A 28 6.07 -0.71 3.55
CA GLU A 28 6.20 -2.16 3.68
C GLU A 28 5.32 -2.70 4.80
N LYS A 29 5.33 -2.00 5.93
CA LYS A 29 4.51 -2.38 7.08
C LYS A 29 3.03 -2.24 6.77
N PHE A 30 2.67 -1.18 6.05
CA PHE A 30 1.29 -0.97 5.62
C PHE A 30 0.81 -2.12 4.75
N ILE A 31 1.63 -2.50 3.77
CA ILE A 31 1.30 -3.62 2.87
C ILE A 31 1.15 -4.91 3.67
N GLU A 32 2.08 -5.17 4.59
CA GLU A 32 2.02 -6.36 5.43
C GLU A 32 0.72 -6.40 6.24
N ASN A 33 0.36 -5.28 6.86
CA ASN A 33 -0.85 -5.21 7.67
C ASN A 33 -2.11 -5.42 6.82
N MET A 34 -2.14 -4.83 5.63
CA MET A 34 -3.31 -4.94 4.75
C MET A 34 -3.50 -6.35 4.21
N THR A 35 -2.40 -7.09 4.02
CA THR A 35 -2.47 -8.44 3.45
C THR A 35 -2.49 -9.54 4.51
N ARG A 36 -2.35 -9.17 5.78
CA ARG A 36 -2.22 -10.15 6.88
C ARG A 36 -3.42 -11.08 6.98
N ARG A 37 -4.61 -10.58 6.72
CA ARG A 37 -5.83 -11.37 6.84
C ARG A 37 -6.05 -12.33 5.69
N GLY A 38 -5.30 -12.15 4.60
CA GLY A 38 -5.45 -12.98 3.42
C GLY A 38 -6.56 -12.58 2.46
N ASP A 39 -7.31 -11.52 2.80
CA ASP A 39 -8.39 -11.03 1.95
C ASP A 39 -7.88 -10.21 0.77
N LEU A 40 -6.80 -9.47 1.00
CA LEU A 40 -6.21 -8.60 0.01
C LEU A 40 -4.90 -9.20 -0.49
N VAL A 41 -4.67 -9.09 -1.79
CA VAL A 41 -3.44 -9.53 -2.43
C VAL A 41 -2.71 -8.30 -2.94
N PHE A 42 -1.43 -8.17 -2.59
CA PHE A 42 -0.62 -7.07 -3.06
C PHE A 42 -0.35 -7.22 -4.56
N VAL A 43 -0.59 -6.15 -5.31
CA VAL A 43 -0.35 -6.12 -6.76
C VAL A 43 0.88 -5.28 -7.08
N SER A 44 0.90 -4.02 -6.66
CA SER A 44 2.01 -3.13 -6.96
C SER A 44 2.00 -1.92 -6.05
N LYS A 45 3.15 -1.23 -6.00
CA LYS A 45 3.25 0.06 -5.33
C LYS A 45 4.01 1.02 -6.23
N ARG A 46 3.68 2.30 -6.11
CA ARG A 46 4.30 3.34 -6.91
C ARG A 46 4.55 4.55 -6.04
N LEU A 47 5.77 5.10 -6.12
CA LEU A 47 6.08 6.37 -5.46
C LEU A 47 5.49 7.48 -6.31
N VAL A 48 4.56 8.24 -5.73
CA VAL A 48 3.86 9.31 -6.44
C VAL A 48 4.58 10.64 -6.23
N LYS A 49 4.99 10.89 -4.99
CA LYS A 49 5.59 12.17 -4.65
C LYS A 49 6.51 12.01 -3.44
N GLU A 50 7.60 12.74 -3.46
CA GLU A 50 8.53 12.82 -2.33
C GLU A 50 8.62 14.27 -1.88
N ILE A 51 8.40 14.50 -0.59
CA ILE A 51 8.42 15.83 0.00
C ILE A 51 9.59 15.94 0.96
#